data_ca3c51602724eb162a900e9e29308510
#
_entry.id   ca3c51602724eb162a900e9e29308510
#
_cell.length_a   1.000
_cell.length_b   1.000
_cell.length_c   1.000
_cell.angle_alpha   90.00
_cell.angle_beta   90.00
_cell.angle_gamma   90.00
#
_symmetry.space_group_name_H-M   'P 1'
#
loop_
_entity.id
_entity.type
_entity.pdbx_description
1 polymer ?
#
loop_
_entity_poly.entity_id
_entity_poly.type
_entity_poly.pdbx_seq_one_letter_code
_entity_poly.pdbx_strand_id
1 'polypeptide(L)'
;VVPEKSPFVELFVLVGLPAAASVINFVVLTSAASSANSGVFSTSRMLFGLAQEGVAPKAFAKLSKRAVPAKGLTFSCICLLGGVVMLYVNPSVIGAFTMITTVSAILFMFVWTIILCSYLVYRKQRPHLHEKSIYKMPLGKLMCWVC
;
A
#
# COMPACT_ATOMS: atom_id res chain seq x y z
N VAL A 1 16.70 -17.86 -15.74
CA VAL A 1 16.48 -16.50 -15.23
C VAL A 1 17.19 -16.43 -13.89
N VAL A 2 18.26 -15.65 -13.78
CA VAL A 2 18.97 -15.45 -12.52
C VAL A 2 18.09 -14.52 -11.67
N PRO A 3 17.62 -14.96 -10.49
CA PRO A 3 16.62 -14.21 -9.72
C PRO A 3 17.11 -12.86 -9.16
N GLU A 4 18.37 -12.56 -9.31
CA GLU A 4 19.00 -11.33 -8.77
C GLU A 4 18.90 -10.11 -9.69
N LYS A 5 18.42 -10.27 -10.93
CA LYS A 5 18.32 -9.16 -11.89
C LYS A 5 16.87 -8.79 -12.15
N SER A 6 16.59 -7.49 -12.18
CA SER A 6 15.26 -6.99 -12.53
C SER A 6 14.91 -7.42 -13.96
N PRO A 7 13.74 -8.05 -14.20
CA PRO A 7 13.31 -8.48 -15.54
C PRO A 7 13.28 -7.33 -16.55
N PHE A 8 12.96 -6.14 -16.08
CA PHE A 8 12.92 -4.94 -16.93
C PHE A 8 14.32 -4.51 -17.41
N VAL A 9 15.31 -4.57 -16.52
CA VAL A 9 16.71 -4.23 -16.88
C VAL A 9 17.29 -5.28 -17.82
N GLU A 10 17.02 -6.55 -17.57
CA GLU A 10 17.53 -7.65 -18.37
C GLU A 10 17.02 -7.62 -19.81
N LEU A 11 15.74 -7.25 -20.01
CA LEU A 11 15.14 -7.09 -21.33
C LEU A 11 15.92 -6.08 -22.20
N PHE A 12 16.29 -4.92 -21.62
CA PHE A 12 16.99 -3.86 -22.37
C PHE A 12 18.45 -4.21 -22.63
N VAL A 13 19.10 -4.98 -21.76
CA VAL A 13 20.43 -5.52 -22.00
C VAL A 13 20.42 -6.52 -23.16
N LEU A 14 19.40 -7.39 -23.21
CA LEU A 14 19.23 -8.38 -24.30
C LEU A 14 18.96 -7.74 -25.66
N VAL A 15 18.26 -6.62 -25.68
CA VAL A 15 17.98 -5.86 -26.92
C VAL A 15 19.19 -5.01 -27.37
N GLY A 16 20.31 -5.04 -26.63
CA GLY A 16 21.53 -4.34 -26.99
C GLY A 16 21.56 -2.85 -26.65
N LEU A 17 20.73 -2.43 -25.68
CA LEU A 17 20.63 -1.04 -25.22
C LEU A 17 21.05 -0.88 -23.74
N PRO A 18 22.33 -1.06 -23.39
CA PRO A 18 22.77 -1.03 -21.99
C PRO A 18 22.56 0.34 -21.30
N ALA A 19 22.64 1.43 -22.07
CA ALA A 19 22.33 2.77 -21.54
C ALA A 19 20.86 2.93 -21.12
N ALA A 20 19.93 2.35 -21.89
CA ALA A 20 18.52 2.31 -21.54
C ALA A 20 18.25 1.49 -20.27
N ALA A 21 19.00 0.42 -20.05
CA ALA A 21 18.92 -0.38 -18.83
C ALA A 21 19.24 0.46 -17.57
N SER A 22 20.22 1.32 -17.61
CA SER A 22 20.58 2.22 -16.50
C SER A 22 19.49 3.26 -16.22
N VAL A 23 18.91 3.84 -17.27
CA VAL A 23 17.79 4.79 -17.14
C VAL A 23 16.58 4.11 -16.51
N ILE A 24 16.22 2.90 -16.95
CA ILE A 24 15.09 2.15 -16.40
C ILE A 24 15.33 1.77 -14.94
N ASN A 25 16.55 1.35 -14.58
CA ASN A 25 16.88 1.07 -13.20
C ASN A 25 16.69 2.31 -12.30
N PHE A 26 17.11 3.49 -12.76
CA PHE A 26 16.87 4.75 -12.07
C PHE A 26 15.38 5.07 -11.94
N VAL A 27 14.59 4.87 -12.99
CA VAL A 27 13.13 5.08 -12.98
C VAL A 27 12.44 4.12 -12.00
N VAL A 28 12.82 2.86 -11.99
CA VAL A 28 12.28 1.85 -11.04
C VAL A 28 12.61 2.25 -9.60
N LEU A 29 13.84 2.67 -9.33
CA LEU A 29 14.26 3.10 -8.00
C LEU A 29 13.50 4.34 -7.51
N THR A 30 13.36 5.35 -8.35
CA THR A 30 12.62 6.58 -8.02
C THR A 30 11.12 6.30 -7.84
N SER A 31 10.55 5.42 -8.66
CA SER A 31 9.16 4.98 -8.52
C SER A 31 8.93 4.22 -7.20
N ALA A 32 9.83 3.32 -6.83
CA ALA A 32 9.77 2.61 -5.55
C ALA A 32 9.87 3.57 -4.36
N ALA A 33 10.78 4.54 -4.41
CA ALA A 33 10.92 5.56 -3.38
C ALA A 33 9.65 6.42 -3.25
N SER A 34 9.05 6.82 -4.37
CA SER A 34 7.80 7.57 -4.40
C SER A 34 6.64 6.76 -3.80
N SER A 35 6.54 5.47 -4.14
CA SER A 35 5.53 4.57 -3.58
C SER A 35 5.69 4.40 -2.07
N ALA A 36 6.91 4.23 -1.58
CA ALA A 36 7.20 4.14 -0.15
C ALA A 36 6.80 5.43 0.58
N ASN A 37 7.13 6.59 0.03
CA ASN A 37 6.73 7.88 0.57
C ASN A 37 5.21 8.04 0.66
N SER A 38 4.49 7.68 -0.40
CA SER A 38 3.01 7.69 -0.43
C SER A 38 2.41 6.74 0.60
N GLY A 39 2.99 5.55 0.77
CA GLY A 39 2.60 4.58 1.77
C GLY A 39 2.74 5.12 3.20
N VAL A 40 3.88 5.71 3.54
CA VAL A 40 4.13 6.33 4.85
C VAL A 40 3.14 7.46 5.12
N PHE A 41 2.89 8.31 4.12
CA PHE A 41 1.93 9.41 4.24
C PHE A 41 0.50 8.90 4.49
N SER A 42 0.03 7.95 3.70
CA SER A 42 -1.33 7.40 3.81
C SER A 42 -1.53 6.66 5.12
N THR A 43 -0.58 5.80 5.52
CA THR A 43 -0.64 5.04 6.77
C THR A 43 -0.64 5.95 7.98
N SER A 44 0.19 6.99 8.00
CA SER A 44 0.25 7.93 9.13
C SER A 44 -1.06 8.70 9.30
N ARG A 45 -1.71 9.10 8.22
CA ARG A 45 -3.01 9.77 8.24
C ARG A 45 -4.15 8.85 8.64
N MET A 46 -4.15 7.62 8.16
CA MET A 46 -5.15 6.62 8.53
C MET A 46 -5.06 6.29 10.02
N LEU A 47 -3.84 6.12 10.54
CA LEU A 47 -3.60 5.88 11.96
C LEU A 47 -4.07 7.05 12.84
N PHE A 48 -3.87 8.29 12.38
CA PHE A 48 -4.38 9.48 13.02
C PHE A 48 -5.93 9.49 13.06
N GLY A 49 -6.60 9.20 11.93
CA GLY A 49 -8.07 9.11 11.87
C GLY A 49 -8.63 8.05 12.81
N LEU A 50 -8.07 6.85 12.82
CA LEU A 50 -8.45 5.77 13.72
C LEU A 50 -8.26 6.14 15.20
N ALA A 51 -7.21 6.90 15.51
CA ALA A 51 -6.96 7.36 16.87
C ALA A 51 -7.95 8.45 17.32
N GLN A 52 -8.45 9.27 16.40
CA GLN A 52 -9.53 10.23 16.68
C GLN A 52 -10.86 9.54 16.96
N GLU A 53 -11.15 8.45 16.26
CA GLU A 53 -12.35 7.62 16.48
C GLU A 53 -12.24 6.71 17.71
N GLY A 54 -11.08 6.71 18.40
CA GLY A 54 -10.87 5.90 19.61
C GLY A 54 -10.53 4.43 19.34
N VAL A 55 -10.37 4.03 18.09
CA VAL A 55 -10.03 2.66 17.67
C VAL A 55 -8.53 2.38 17.80
N ALA A 56 -7.69 3.42 17.68
CA ALA A 56 -6.25 3.31 17.84
C ALA A 56 -5.77 4.08 19.09
N PRO A 57 -4.54 3.81 19.61
CA PRO A 57 -4.01 4.50 20.77
C PRO A 57 -4.03 6.02 20.65
N LYS A 58 -4.54 6.72 21.67
CA LYS A 58 -4.66 8.19 21.71
C LYS A 58 -3.34 8.94 21.46
N ALA A 59 -2.20 8.25 21.59
CA ALA A 59 -0.90 8.80 21.26
C ALA A 59 -0.78 9.28 19.81
N PHE A 60 -1.48 8.64 18.89
CA PHE A 60 -1.49 8.97 17.45
C PHE A 60 -2.48 10.08 17.09
N ALA A 61 -3.41 10.44 17.98
CA ALA A 61 -4.38 11.52 17.76
C ALA A 61 -3.77 12.93 17.89
N LYS A 62 -2.49 13.04 18.25
CA LYS A 62 -1.81 14.34 18.44
C LYS A 62 -1.12 14.78 17.15
N LEU A 63 -1.47 15.97 16.67
CA LEU A 63 -0.77 16.63 15.57
C LEU A 63 0.43 17.44 16.08
N SER A 64 1.46 17.53 15.25
CA SER A 64 2.57 18.46 15.45
C SER A 64 2.14 19.92 15.24
N LYS A 65 2.96 20.88 15.62
CA LYS A 65 2.74 22.33 15.39
C LYS A 65 2.47 22.67 13.91
N ARG A 66 2.90 21.81 12.98
CA ARG A 66 2.70 21.94 11.53
C ARG A 66 1.49 21.14 11.01
N ALA A 67 0.56 20.74 11.89
CA ALA A 67 -0.61 19.92 11.56
C ALA A 67 -0.28 18.56 10.90
N VAL A 68 0.90 17.98 11.22
CA VAL A 68 1.36 16.68 10.71
C VAL A 68 1.23 15.63 11.81
N PRO A 69 0.73 14.42 11.54
CA PRO A 69 0.66 13.30 12.50
C PRO A 69 2.06 12.68 12.71
N ALA A 70 2.96 13.43 13.36
CA ALA A 70 4.36 13.08 13.48
C ALA A 70 4.59 11.69 14.11
N LYS A 71 3.81 11.31 15.12
CA LYS A 71 3.93 9.99 15.76
C LYS A 71 3.55 8.84 14.84
N GLY A 72 2.48 9.01 14.04
CA GLY A 72 2.10 8.03 13.02
C GLY A 72 3.17 7.89 11.94
N LEU A 73 3.74 9.02 11.52
CA LEU A 73 4.81 9.05 10.53
C LEU A 73 6.08 8.35 11.04
N THR A 74 6.51 8.67 12.27
CA THR A 74 7.68 8.01 12.89
C THR A 74 7.45 6.51 13.04
N PHE A 75 6.26 6.07 13.45
CA PHE A 75 5.91 4.67 13.56
C PHE A 75 5.99 3.95 12.20
N SER A 76 5.44 4.56 11.15
CA SER A 76 5.51 4.01 9.78
C SER A 76 6.95 3.90 9.27
N CYS A 77 7.80 4.90 9.57
CA CYS A 77 9.22 4.84 9.22
C CYS A 77 9.96 3.73 9.98
N ILE A 78 9.67 3.52 11.25
CA ILE A 78 10.26 2.44 12.05
C ILE A 78 9.88 1.07 11.48
N CYS A 79 8.61 0.89 11.07
CA CYS A 79 8.16 -0.34 10.43
C CYS A 79 8.89 -0.59 9.10
N LEU A 80 9.09 0.44 8.28
CA LEU A 80 9.88 0.33 7.05
C LEU A 80 11.33 -0.06 7.31
N LEU A 81 11.98 0.57 8.30
CA LEU A 81 13.34 0.20 8.70
C LEU A 81 13.40 -1.24 9.20
N GLY A 82 12.40 -1.69 9.96
CA GLY A 82 12.29 -3.09 10.39
C GLY A 82 12.24 -4.06 9.20
N GLY A 83 11.50 -3.71 8.15
CA GLY A 83 11.48 -4.47 6.90
C GLY A 83 12.86 -4.54 6.22
N VAL A 84 13.57 -3.42 6.17
CA VAL A 84 14.95 -3.37 5.64
C VAL A 84 15.90 -4.23 6.46
N VAL A 85 15.83 -4.16 7.79
CA VAL A 85 16.65 -5.00 8.68
C VAL A 85 16.35 -6.49 8.46
N MET A 86 15.09 -6.87 8.30
CA MET A 86 14.73 -8.26 7.98
C MET A 86 15.36 -8.75 6.67
N LEU A 87 15.45 -7.89 5.66
CA LEU A 87 16.12 -8.24 4.39
C LEU A 87 17.63 -8.47 4.58
N TYR A 88 18.27 -7.71 5.48
CA TYR A 88 19.71 -7.88 5.77
C TYR A 88 20.04 -9.11 6.61
N VAL A 89 19.17 -9.47 7.55
CA VAL A 89 19.38 -10.61 8.46
C VAL A 89 19.09 -11.96 7.76
N ASN A 90 18.25 -11.94 6.73
CA ASN A 90 17.84 -13.18 6.05
C ASN A 90 18.91 -13.63 5.03
N PRO A 91 19.39 -14.88 5.08
CA PRO A 91 20.37 -15.39 4.12
C PRO A 91 19.83 -15.44 2.67
N SER A 92 18.51 -15.41 2.49
CA SER A 92 17.84 -15.34 1.20
C SER A 92 16.99 -14.09 1.08
N VAL A 93 17.54 -13.03 0.50
CA VAL A 93 16.83 -11.76 0.22
C VAL A 93 15.57 -12.00 -0.61
N ILE A 94 15.64 -12.90 -1.58
CA ILE A 94 14.51 -13.25 -2.45
C ILE A 94 13.40 -13.93 -1.67
N GLY A 95 13.73 -14.86 -0.78
CA GLY A 95 12.76 -15.54 0.07
C GLY A 95 12.03 -14.56 1.01
N ALA A 96 12.77 -13.67 1.65
CA ALA A 96 12.21 -12.64 2.52
C ALA A 96 11.30 -11.66 1.74
N PHE A 97 11.73 -11.22 0.56
CA PHE A 97 10.93 -10.36 -0.32
C PHE A 97 9.64 -11.05 -0.76
N THR A 98 9.72 -12.30 -1.19
CA THR A 98 8.55 -13.09 -1.60
C THR A 98 7.57 -13.26 -0.43
N MET A 99 8.07 -13.56 0.76
CA MET A 99 7.22 -13.69 1.94
C MET A 99 6.49 -12.39 2.28
N ILE A 100 7.20 -11.26 2.32
CA ILE A 100 6.61 -9.95 2.62
C ILE A 100 5.57 -9.56 1.57
N THR A 101 5.86 -9.74 0.29
CA THR A 101 4.92 -9.41 -0.80
C THR A 101 3.70 -10.31 -0.79
N THR A 102 3.85 -11.60 -0.52
CA THR A 102 2.74 -12.54 -0.43
C THR A 102 1.80 -12.19 0.74
N VAL A 103 2.37 -11.94 1.92
CA VAL A 103 1.57 -11.52 3.09
C VAL A 103 0.84 -10.20 2.81
N SER A 104 1.53 -9.25 2.19
CA SER A 104 0.93 -7.97 1.81
C SER A 104 -0.22 -8.14 0.81
N ALA A 105 -0.06 -8.99 -0.20
CA ALA A 105 -1.11 -9.29 -1.17
C ALA A 105 -2.36 -9.90 -0.51
N ILE A 106 -2.19 -10.84 0.41
CA ILE A 106 -3.29 -11.44 1.16
C ILE A 106 -4.03 -10.39 2.00
N LEU A 107 -3.29 -9.51 2.68
CA LEU A 107 -3.88 -8.43 3.47
C LEU A 107 -4.64 -7.43 2.59
N PHE A 108 -4.12 -7.08 1.42
CA PHE A 108 -4.85 -6.24 0.46
C PHE A 108 -6.15 -6.89 0.01
N MET A 109 -6.14 -8.16 -0.37
CA MET A 109 -7.36 -8.88 -0.75
C MET A 109 -8.39 -8.90 0.38
N PHE A 110 -7.94 -9.11 1.62
CA PHE A 110 -8.80 -9.07 2.80
C PHE A 110 -9.45 -7.70 3.01
N VAL A 111 -8.66 -6.62 2.91
CA VAL A 111 -9.19 -5.25 3.04
C VAL A 111 -10.19 -4.93 1.94
N TRP A 112 -9.91 -5.31 0.69
CA TRP A 112 -10.83 -5.09 -0.43
C TRP A 112 -12.14 -5.84 -0.23
N THR A 113 -12.08 -7.08 0.26
CA THR A 113 -13.28 -7.85 0.60
C THR A 113 -14.13 -7.13 1.66
N ILE A 114 -13.50 -6.60 2.70
CA ILE A 114 -14.20 -5.81 3.74
C ILE A 114 -14.85 -4.57 3.14
N ILE A 115 -14.17 -3.86 2.25
CA ILE A 115 -14.72 -2.67 1.57
C ILE A 115 -15.95 -3.03 0.75
N LEU A 116 -15.91 -4.11 -0.03
CA LEU A 116 -17.05 -4.57 -0.81
C LEU A 116 -18.21 -5.01 0.08
N CYS A 117 -17.95 -5.76 1.14
CA CYS A 117 -18.97 -6.15 2.12
C CYS A 117 -19.61 -4.92 2.79
N SER A 118 -18.79 -3.94 3.18
CA SER A 118 -19.26 -2.69 3.79
C SER A 118 -20.15 -1.90 2.84
N TYR A 119 -19.80 -1.86 1.56
CA TYR A 119 -20.63 -1.23 0.53
C TYR A 119 -21.99 -1.93 0.38
N LEU A 120 -22.04 -3.26 0.39
CA LEU A 120 -23.29 -4.02 0.31
C LEU A 120 -24.18 -3.76 1.52
N VAL A 121 -23.60 -3.74 2.72
CA VAL A 121 -24.31 -3.43 3.98
C VAL A 121 -24.83 -1.98 3.97
N TYR A 122 -24.00 -1.02 3.58
CA TYR A 122 -24.38 0.39 3.45
C TYR A 122 -25.58 0.57 2.51
N ARG A 123 -25.52 -0.06 1.35
CA ARG A 123 -26.62 -0.01 0.36
C ARG A 123 -27.92 -0.62 0.87
N LYS A 124 -27.83 -1.67 1.72
CA LYS A 124 -29.00 -2.31 2.34
C LYS A 124 -29.60 -1.47 3.45
N GLN A 125 -28.76 -0.88 4.31
CA GLN A 125 -29.21 -0.17 5.51
C GLN A 125 -29.63 1.29 5.23
N ARG A 126 -29.01 1.92 4.23
CA ARG A 126 -29.24 3.36 3.94
C ARG A 126 -29.53 3.63 2.46
N PRO A 127 -30.62 3.08 1.90
CA PRO A 127 -30.92 3.21 0.46
C PRO A 127 -31.11 4.68 0.04
N HIS A 128 -31.72 5.52 0.88
CA HIS A 128 -31.96 6.93 0.61
C HIS A 128 -30.68 7.76 0.44
N LEU A 129 -29.60 7.42 1.14
CA LEU A 129 -28.29 8.06 0.98
C LEU A 129 -27.60 7.59 -0.29
N HIS A 130 -27.78 6.32 -0.65
CA HIS A 130 -27.24 5.77 -1.88
C HIS A 130 -27.91 6.39 -3.13
N GLU A 131 -29.21 6.69 -3.08
CA GLU A 131 -29.93 7.34 -4.17
C GLU A 131 -29.48 8.79 -4.41
N LYS A 132 -29.10 9.50 -3.34
CA LYS A 132 -28.57 10.88 -3.41
C LYS A 132 -27.09 10.93 -3.80
N SER A 133 -26.37 9.80 -3.83
CA SER A 133 -24.96 9.78 -4.18
C SER A 133 -24.75 10.13 -5.65
N ILE A 134 -23.82 11.04 -5.92
CA ILE A 134 -23.42 11.47 -7.27
C ILE A 134 -22.77 10.31 -8.04
N TYR A 135 -22.02 9.46 -7.34
CA TYR A 135 -21.36 8.30 -7.93
C TYR A 135 -22.05 7.01 -7.49
N LYS A 136 -22.52 6.23 -8.47
CA LYS A 136 -23.10 4.90 -8.24
C LYS A 136 -22.25 3.87 -8.96
N MET A 137 -21.95 2.77 -8.30
CA MET A 137 -21.18 1.68 -8.90
C MET A 137 -21.95 1.11 -10.10
N PRO A 138 -21.36 1.07 -11.30
CA PRO A 138 -22.01 0.48 -12.49
C PRO A 138 -22.33 -1.00 -12.20
N LEU A 139 -23.47 -1.50 -12.72
CA LEU A 139 -23.99 -2.85 -12.46
C LEU A 139 -24.30 -3.19 -10.98
N GLY A 140 -24.10 -2.25 -10.05
CA GLY A 140 -24.56 -2.33 -8.68
C GLY A 140 -24.10 -3.59 -7.92
N LYS A 141 -25.07 -4.44 -7.51
CA LYS A 141 -24.76 -5.65 -6.70
C LYS A 141 -23.96 -6.70 -7.47
N LEU A 142 -24.18 -6.85 -8.77
CA LEU A 142 -23.50 -7.84 -9.62
C LEU A 142 -21.99 -7.62 -9.63
N MET A 143 -21.55 -6.37 -9.73
CA MET A 143 -20.12 -6.05 -9.73
C MET A 143 -19.41 -6.38 -8.42
N CYS A 144 -20.10 -6.25 -7.27
CA CYS A 144 -19.54 -6.65 -5.97
C CYS A 144 -19.35 -8.15 -5.79
N TRP A 145 -20.07 -8.98 -6.59
CA TRP A 145 -19.95 -10.44 -6.54
C TRP A 145 -18.93 -10.97 -7.55
N VAL A 146 -18.57 -10.17 -8.54
CA VAL A 146 -17.62 -10.53 -9.62
C VAL A 146 -16.18 -10.09 -9.26
N CYS A 147 -16.03 -9.02 -8.47
CA CYS A 147 -14.74 -8.54 -7.98
C CYS A 147 -14.32 -9.26 -6.72
#